data_ae91e8f4ba69f4e9722518cda570a2c8
#
_entry.id   ae91e8f4ba69f4e9722518cda570a2c8
#
_cell.length_a   1.000
_cell.length_b   1.000
_cell.length_c   1.000
_cell.angle_alpha   90.00
_cell.angle_beta   90.00
_cell.angle_gamma   90.00
#
_symmetry.space_group_name_H-M   'P 1'
#
loop_
_entity.id
_entity.type
_entity.pdbx_description
1 polymer ?
#
loop_
_entity_poly.entity_id
_entity_poly.type
_entity_poly.pdbx_seq_one_letter_code
_entity_poly.pdbx_strand_id
1 'polypeptide(L)'
;MGCAILPHLRSLVEIIEHGLVDEQQKVRTITALGLAALAEAATPYGIESFDSVIKPIWKGIRTHRGKGLAAFLKAIGYLIPLMDAEYANYYTREVMLILIREFQSPDEEMKKIVLKVVKQCCSTDGVEAQYIKDEILPHFFKHFWNHRMALDRRNYR
;
A
#
# COMPACT_ATOMS: atom_id res chain seq x y z
N MET A 1 10.66 -19.06 2.77
CA MET A 1 11.63 -18.27 1.97
C MET A 1 12.36 -17.18 2.76
N GLY A 2 11.74 -16.48 3.63
CA GLY A 2 12.30 -15.55 4.62
C GLY A 2 13.78 -15.22 4.52
N CYS A 3 14.58 -15.70 5.48
CA CYS A 3 16.02 -15.42 5.53
C CYS A 3 16.82 -15.93 4.34
N ALA A 4 16.35 -16.94 3.62
CA ALA A 4 17.06 -17.49 2.47
C ALA A 4 17.13 -16.52 1.28
N ILE A 5 16.21 -15.57 1.17
CA ILE A 5 16.18 -14.58 0.09
C ILE A 5 17.11 -13.38 0.34
N LEU A 6 17.47 -13.12 1.62
CA LEU A 6 18.24 -11.94 2.00
C LEU A 6 19.57 -11.78 1.26
N PRO A 7 20.37 -12.85 1.02
CA PRO A 7 21.65 -12.70 0.31
C PRO A 7 21.50 -12.17 -1.11
N HIS A 8 20.36 -12.39 -1.74
CA HIS A 8 20.08 -11.98 -3.12
C HIS A 8 19.21 -10.73 -3.21
N LEU A 9 18.74 -10.23 -2.08
CA LEU A 9 17.76 -9.16 -2.02
C LEU A 9 18.25 -7.86 -2.66
N ARG A 10 19.51 -7.51 -2.43
CA ARG A 10 20.10 -6.29 -2.98
C ARG A 10 20.08 -6.28 -4.52
N SER A 11 20.46 -7.40 -5.14
CA SER A 11 20.44 -7.51 -6.60
C SER A 11 19.03 -7.43 -7.16
N LEU A 12 18.06 -8.07 -6.50
CA LEU A 12 16.66 -8.01 -6.88
C LEU A 12 16.10 -6.59 -6.75
N VAL A 13 16.47 -5.88 -5.68
CA VAL A 13 16.03 -4.50 -5.45
C VAL A 13 16.58 -3.56 -6.54
N GLU A 14 17.82 -3.75 -6.98
CA GLU A 14 18.40 -2.97 -8.08
C GLU A 14 17.58 -3.13 -9.37
N ILE A 15 17.21 -4.37 -9.70
CA ILE A 15 16.37 -4.65 -10.86
C ILE A 15 15.00 -3.95 -10.71
N ILE A 16 14.42 -3.99 -9.52
CA ILE A 16 13.14 -3.34 -9.22
C ILE A 16 13.24 -1.83 -9.36
N GLU A 17 14.32 -1.21 -8.89
CA GLU A 17 14.54 0.23 -9.04
C GLU A 17 14.47 0.65 -10.51
N HIS A 18 15.14 -0.09 -11.39
CA HIS A 18 15.11 0.19 -12.82
C HIS A 18 13.72 0.01 -13.42
N GLY A 19 13.01 -1.06 -13.03
CA GLY A 19 11.66 -1.33 -13.54
C GLY A 19 10.63 -0.29 -13.10
N LEU A 20 10.79 0.26 -11.90
CA LEU A 20 9.85 1.26 -11.36
C LEU A 20 9.91 2.60 -12.10
N VAL A 21 11.01 2.89 -12.78
CA VAL A 21 11.19 4.13 -13.55
C VAL A 21 11.26 3.89 -15.05
N ASP A 22 10.88 2.68 -15.50
CA ASP A 22 10.86 2.35 -16.93
C ASP A 22 9.90 3.27 -17.69
N GLU A 23 10.19 3.49 -18.97
CA GLU A 23 9.36 4.33 -19.82
C GLU A 23 7.95 3.75 -20.03
N GLN A 24 7.82 2.42 -20.01
CA GLN A 24 6.55 1.74 -20.20
C GLN A 24 5.80 1.58 -18.90
N GLN A 25 4.57 2.07 -18.85
CA GLN A 25 3.70 1.95 -17.68
C GLN A 25 3.47 0.49 -17.30
N LYS A 26 3.34 -0.39 -18.28
CA LYS A 26 3.13 -1.82 -18.05
C LYS A 26 4.29 -2.42 -17.24
N VAL A 27 5.52 -2.06 -17.60
CA VAL A 27 6.72 -2.52 -16.88
C VAL A 27 6.73 -1.97 -15.45
N ARG A 28 6.41 -0.70 -15.28
CA ARG A 28 6.32 -0.09 -13.94
C ARG A 28 5.29 -0.79 -13.07
N THR A 29 4.12 -1.08 -13.62
CA THR A 29 3.03 -1.76 -12.90
C THR A 29 3.42 -3.17 -12.48
N ILE A 30 3.97 -3.96 -13.39
CA ILE A 30 4.41 -5.34 -13.11
C ILE A 30 5.54 -5.32 -12.07
N THR A 31 6.45 -4.36 -12.17
CA THR A 31 7.57 -4.22 -11.23
C THR A 31 7.06 -3.90 -9.83
N ALA A 32 6.08 -3.01 -9.70
CA ALA A 32 5.48 -2.69 -8.40
C ALA A 32 4.81 -3.91 -7.77
N LEU A 33 4.11 -4.73 -8.57
CA LEU A 33 3.52 -5.98 -8.07
C LEU A 33 4.59 -6.97 -7.62
N GLY A 34 5.69 -7.07 -8.37
CA GLY A 34 6.83 -7.91 -8.01
C GLY A 34 7.49 -7.44 -6.70
N LEU A 35 7.60 -6.14 -6.52
CA LEU A 35 8.12 -5.57 -5.27
C LEU A 35 7.22 -5.92 -4.09
N ALA A 36 5.90 -5.83 -4.25
CA ALA A 36 4.96 -6.22 -3.20
C ALA A 36 5.17 -7.68 -2.78
N ALA A 37 5.30 -8.58 -3.76
CA ALA A 37 5.55 -9.99 -3.50
C ALA A 37 6.89 -10.22 -2.79
N LEU A 38 7.93 -9.51 -3.21
CA LEU A 38 9.26 -9.61 -2.61
C LEU A 38 9.27 -9.11 -1.16
N ALA A 39 8.63 -7.98 -0.90
CA ALA A 39 8.52 -7.42 0.45
C ALA A 39 7.75 -8.37 1.38
N GLU A 40 6.66 -8.96 0.89
CA GLU A 40 5.89 -9.95 1.63
C GLU A 40 6.75 -11.17 1.98
N ALA A 41 7.51 -11.68 1.01
CA ALA A 41 8.37 -12.84 1.20
C ALA A 41 9.53 -12.58 2.16
N ALA A 42 10.05 -11.35 2.20
CA ALA A 42 11.18 -10.97 3.04
C ALA A 42 10.78 -10.57 4.47
N THR A 43 9.50 -10.30 4.71
CA THR A 43 9.00 -9.86 6.03
C THR A 43 9.45 -10.82 7.14
N PRO A 44 9.89 -10.29 8.31
CA PRO A 44 9.96 -8.89 8.73
C PRO A 44 11.31 -8.21 8.44
N TYR A 45 12.15 -8.82 7.65
CA TYR A 45 13.51 -8.36 7.39
C TYR A 45 13.61 -7.56 6.09
N GLY A 46 14.71 -6.84 5.93
CA GLY A 46 15.09 -6.28 4.64
C GLY A 46 14.72 -4.84 4.38
N ILE A 47 14.21 -4.08 5.37
CA ILE A 47 13.85 -2.67 5.16
C ILE A 47 15.03 -1.84 4.61
N GLU A 48 16.22 -2.11 5.08
CA GLU A 48 17.42 -1.40 4.62
C GLU A 48 17.65 -1.59 3.11
N SER A 49 17.36 -2.79 2.62
CA SER A 49 17.47 -3.10 1.19
C SER A 49 16.38 -2.44 0.37
N PHE A 50 15.21 -2.20 0.95
CA PHE A 50 14.08 -1.57 0.27
C PHE A 50 14.09 -0.04 0.34
N ASP A 51 14.99 0.56 1.10
CA ASP A 51 15.04 2.01 1.28
C ASP A 51 15.12 2.76 -0.05
N SER A 52 15.89 2.25 -0.99
CA SER A 52 16.09 2.87 -2.30
C SER A 52 14.86 2.85 -3.20
N VAL A 53 13.89 1.97 -2.95
CA VAL A 53 12.67 1.87 -3.77
C VAL A 53 11.52 2.72 -3.23
N ILE A 54 11.64 3.24 -2.00
CA ILE A 54 10.56 4.02 -1.38
C ILE A 54 10.25 5.28 -2.19
N LYS A 55 11.26 6.03 -2.62
CA LYS A 55 11.07 7.23 -3.43
C LYS A 55 10.40 6.95 -4.78
N PRO A 56 10.88 5.98 -5.59
CA PRO A 56 10.20 5.63 -6.83
C PRO A 56 8.75 5.17 -6.63
N ILE A 57 8.49 4.38 -5.59
CA ILE A 57 7.13 3.93 -5.25
C ILE A 57 6.25 5.12 -4.91
N TRP A 58 6.75 6.03 -4.08
CA TRP A 58 5.98 7.22 -3.68
C TRP A 58 5.68 8.12 -4.87
N LYS A 59 6.65 8.32 -5.75
CA LYS A 59 6.45 9.06 -6.99
C LYS A 59 5.39 8.37 -7.87
N GLY A 60 5.44 7.06 -7.97
CA GLY A 60 4.46 6.27 -8.72
C GLY A 60 3.05 6.43 -8.17
N ILE A 61 2.88 6.42 -6.87
CA ILE A 61 1.58 6.63 -6.21
C ILE A 61 1.00 8.00 -6.61
N ARG A 62 1.83 9.01 -6.75
CA ARG A 62 1.39 10.37 -7.07
C ARG A 62 1.13 10.59 -8.56
N THR A 63 1.71 9.77 -9.42
CA THR A 63 1.66 9.98 -10.87
C THR A 63 0.80 8.97 -11.63
N HIS A 64 0.44 7.86 -11.02
CA HIS A 64 -0.38 6.81 -11.65
C HIS A 64 -1.82 6.86 -11.20
N ARG A 65 -2.69 6.26 -12.01
CA ARG A 65 -4.12 6.07 -11.73
C ARG A 65 -4.53 4.64 -12.11
N GLY A 66 -5.71 4.19 -11.67
CA GLY A 66 -6.25 2.88 -12.04
C GLY A 66 -5.37 1.73 -11.60
N LYS A 67 -5.15 0.76 -12.48
CA LYS A 67 -4.38 -0.46 -12.18
C LYS A 67 -2.93 -0.18 -11.81
N GLY A 68 -2.33 0.85 -12.41
CA GLY A 68 -0.98 1.27 -12.07
C GLY A 68 -0.90 1.75 -10.63
N LEU A 69 -1.80 2.65 -10.24
CA LEU A 69 -1.88 3.13 -8.87
C LEU A 69 -2.13 1.98 -7.88
N ALA A 70 -3.04 1.07 -8.22
CA ALA A 70 -3.33 -0.09 -7.37
C ALA A 70 -2.07 -0.92 -7.08
N ALA A 71 -1.24 -1.14 -8.09
CA ALA A 71 0.02 -1.88 -7.92
C ALA A 71 0.98 -1.16 -6.98
N PHE A 72 1.14 0.15 -7.13
CA PHE A 72 2.00 0.95 -6.25
C PHE A 72 1.48 1.01 -4.82
N LEU A 73 0.16 1.11 -4.64
CA LEU A 73 -0.46 1.08 -3.31
C LEU A 73 -0.24 -0.27 -2.63
N LYS A 74 -0.37 -1.35 -3.38
CA LYS A 74 -0.11 -2.69 -2.85
C LYS A 74 1.34 -2.83 -2.37
N ALA A 75 2.28 -2.28 -3.12
CA ALA A 75 3.70 -2.29 -2.74
C ALA A 75 3.96 -1.51 -1.46
N ILE A 76 3.43 -0.28 -1.35
CA ILE A 76 3.64 0.54 -0.14
C ILE A 76 3.02 -0.11 1.10
N GLY A 77 1.89 -0.81 0.92
CA GLY A 77 1.23 -1.53 2.01
C GLY A 77 2.12 -2.60 2.64
N TYR A 78 2.96 -3.27 1.86
CA TYR A 78 3.92 -4.24 2.38
C TYR A 78 5.20 -3.60 2.90
N LEU A 79 5.54 -2.40 2.44
CA LEU A 79 6.76 -1.69 2.88
C LEU A 79 6.56 -0.94 4.20
N ILE A 80 5.41 -0.33 4.41
CA ILE A 80 5.13 0.43 5.64
C ILE A 80 5.38 -0.38 6.92
N PRO A 81 4.89 -1.64 7.03
CA PRO A 81 5.14 -2.44 8.24
C PRO A 81 6.62 -2.75 8.52
N LEU A 82 7.48 -2.61 7.52
CA LEU A 82 8.92 -2.83 7.67
C LEU A 82 9.68 -1.57 8.10
N MET A 83 9.04 -0.41 8.04
CA MET A 83 9.67 0.87 8.31
C MET A 83 9.84 1.13 9.81
N ASP A 84 10.80 2.00 10.15
CA ASP A 84 10.89 2.56 11.50
C ASP A 84 9.61 3.32 11.83
N ALA A 85 9.27 3.40 13.13
CA ALA A 85 8.02 4.00 13.60
C ALA A 85 7.78 5.41 13.04
N GLU A 86 8.81 6.23 12.98
CA GLU A 86 8.71 7.60 12.47
C GLU A 86 8.34 7.62 10.99
N TYR A 87 9.04 6.83 10.17
CA TYR A 87 8.74 6.73 8.73
C TYR A 87 7.39 6.06 8.47
N ALA A 88 7.07 5.02 9.22
CA ALA A 88 5.78 4.34 9.09
C ALA A 88 4.63 5.31 9.36
N ASN A 89 4.73 6.11 10.40
CA ASN A 89 3.72 7.12 10.73
C ASN A 89 3.62 8.19 9.65
N TYR A 90 4.74 8.69 9.15
CA TYR A 90 4.76 9.69 8.08
C TYR A 90 4.09 9.18 6.81
N TYR A 91 4.51 8.03 6.30
CA TYR A 91 3.96 7.48 5.06
C TYR A 91 2.50 7.04 5.21
N THR A 92 2.12 6.56 6.38
CA THR A 92 0.72 6.23 6.68
C THR A 92 -0.17 7.47 6.55
N ARG A 93 0.23 8.58 7.16
CA ARG A 93 -0.54 9.84 7.08
C ARG A 93 -0.67 10.33 5.65
N GLU A 94 0.41 10.28 4.87
CA GLU A 94 0.39 10.73 3.49
C GLU A 94 -0.43 9.80 2.58
N VAL A 95 -0.28 8.49 2.73
CA VAL A 95 -1.00 7.54 1.87
C VAL A 95 -2.50 7.51 2.20
N MET A 96 -2.89 7.77 3.45
CA MET A 96 -4.30 7.74 3.83
C MET A 96 -5.15 8.72 3.04
N LEU A 97 -4.62 9.88 2.68
CA LEU A 97 -5.34 10.85 1.85
C LEU A 97 -5.69 10.25 0.48
N ILE A 98 -4.75 9.49 -0.07
CA ILE A 98 -4.93 8.82 -1.36
C ILE A 98 -5.90 7.64 -1.22
N LEU A 99 -5.76 6.86 -0.14
CA LEU A 99 -6.63 5.71 0.12
C LEU A 99 -8.09 6.12 0.29
N ILE A 100 -8.35 7.20 1.03
CA ILE A 100 -9.69 7.75 1.22
C ILE A 100 -10.29 8.16 -0.13
N ARG A 101 -9.51 8.85 -0.97
CA ARG A 101 -9.95 9.25 -2.30
C ARG A 101 -10.29 8.04 -3.18
N GLU A 102 -9.41 7.05 -3.20
CA GLU A 102 -9.59 5.86 -4.06
C GLU A 102 -10.68 4.93 -3.56
N PHE A 103 -11.02 4.96 -2.27
CA PHE A 103 -12.12 4.16 -1.73
C PHE A 103 -13.48 4.61 -2.29
N GLN A 104 -13.56 5.80 -2.83
CA GLN A 104 -14.77 6.32 -3.49
C GLN A 104 -14.90 5.83 -4.93
N SER A 105 -13.87 5.17 -5.46
CA SER A 105 -13.88 4.61 -6.81
C SER A 105 -14.93 3.51 -6.95
N PRO A 106 -15.58 3.38 -8.14
CA PRO A 106 -16.46 2.25 -8.40
C PRO A 106 -15.73 0.92 -8.61
N ASP A 107 -14.41 0.94 -8.70
CA ASP A 107 -13.59 -0.24 -8.92
C ASP A 107 -13.46 -1.07 -7.64
N GLU A 108 -14.09 -2.25 -7.63
CA GLU A 108 -14.08 -3.15 -6.49
C GLU A 108 -12.67 -3.68 -6.16
N GLU A 109 -11.84 -3.90 -7.18
CA GLU A 109 -10.47 -4.35 -6.96
C GLU A 109 -9.64 -3.27 -6.27
N MET A 110 -9.82 -2.01 -6.66
CA MET A 110 -9.17 -0.88 -5.99
C MET A 110 -9.62 -0.79 -4.54
N LYS A 111 -10.91 -0.95 -4.25
CA LYS A 111 -11.42 -0.93 -2.87
C LYS A 111 -10.82 -2.02 -2.01
N LYS A 112 -10.66 -3.24 -2.56
CA LYS A 112 -10.02 -4.34 -1.84
C LYS A 112 -8.59 -4.03 -1.48
N ILE A 113 -7.84 -3.44 -2.42
CA ILE A 113 -6.45 -3.05 -2.20
C ILE A 113 -6.37 -1.94 -1.14
N VAL A 114 -7.24 -0.94 -1.23
CA VAL A 114 -7.31 0.15 -0.25
C VAL A 114 -7.53 -0.41 1.16
N LEU A 115 -8.51 -1.29 1.33
CA LEU A 115 -8.82 -1.88 2.64
C LEU A 115 -7.64 -2.70 3.17
N LYS A 116 -6.97 -3.44 2.30
CA LYS A 116 -5.79 -4.22 2.69
C LYS A 116 -4.65 -3.31 3.16
N VAL A 117 -4.39 -2.21 2.45
CA VAL A 117 -3.34 -1.25 2.82
C VAL A 117 -3.68 -0.57 4.14
N VAL A 118 -4.94 -0.16 4.33
CA VAL A 118 -5.40 0.41 5.60
C VAL A 118 -5.16 -0.56 6.75
N LYS A 119 -5.50 -1.83 6.56
CA LYS A 119 -5.28 -2.86 7.58
C LYS A 119 -3.79 -3.01 7.90
N GLN A 120 -2.95 -3.02 6.89
CA GLN A 120 -1.50 -3.12 7.06
C GLN A 120 -0.95 -1.92 7.85
N CYS A 121 -1.41 -0.71 7.54
CA CYS A 121 -1.03 0.50 8.28
C CYS A 121 -1.49 0.44 9.74
N CYS A 122 -2.74 0.02 9.97
CA CYS A 122 -3.31 -0.04 11.32
C CYS A 122 -2.59 -1.05 12.22
N SER A 123 -2.04 -2.12 11.64
CA SER A 123 -1.31 -3.14 12.37
C SER A 123 0.18 -2.87 12.52
N THR A 124 0.66 -1.75 11.97
CA THR A 124 2.07 -1.38 11.99
C THR A 124 2.42 -0.66 13.30
N ASP A 125 3.51 -1.08 13.94
CA ASP A 125 4.02 -0.40 15.13
C ASP A 125 4.43 1.04 14.80
N GLY A 126 4.13 1.96 15.71
CA GLY A 126 4.44 3.37 15.52
C GLY A 126 3.33 4.19 14.87
N VAL A 127 2.34 3.54 14.26
CA VAL A 127 1.16 4.24 13.74
C VAL A 127 0.18 4.47 14.89
N GLU A 128 -0.19 5.73 15.11
CA GLU A 128 -1.06 6.10 16.23
C GLU A 128 -2.49 5.62 16.02
N ALA A 129 -2.97 4.76 16.93
CA ALA A 129 -4.34 4.25 16.89
C ALA A 129 -5.37 5.37 16.97
N GLN A 130 -5.09 6.41 17.74
CA GLN A 130 -5.98 7.56 17.88
C GLN A 130 -6.15 8.31 16.55
N TYR A 131 -5.06 8.47 15.79
CA TYR A 131 -5.11 9.08 14.46
C TYR A 131 -6.03 8.30 13.52
N ILE A 132 -5.87 6.98 13.49
CA ILE A 132 -6.71 6.10 12.66
C ILE A 132 -8.18 6.23 13.05
N LYS A 133 -8.47 6.20 14.34
CA LYS A 133 -9.83 6.30 14.87
C LYS A 133 -10.49 7.64 14.55
N ASP A 134 -9.79 8.75 14.75
CA ASP A 134 -10.38 10.08 14.65
C ASP A 134 -10.35 10.65 13.24
N GLU A 135 -9.29 10.39 12.48
CA GLU A 135 -9.06 11.02 11.18
C GLU A 135 -9.38 10.12 9.99
N ILE A 136 -9.30 8.80 10.17
CA ILE A 136 -9.39 7.86 9.05
C ILE A 136 -10.71 7.11 9.03
N LEU A 137 -11.08 6.44 10.12
CA LEU A 137 -12.28 5.60 10.18
C LEU A 137 -13.57 6.36 9.83
N PRO A 138 -13.80 7.60 10.29
CA PRO A 138 -15.02 8.32 9.93
C PRO A 138 -15.19 8.52 8.43
N HIS A 139 -14.11 8.76 7.69
CA HIS A 139 -14.14 8.90 6.24
C HIS A 139 -14.51 7.61 5.54
N PHE A 140 -13.96 6.47 6.01
CA PHE A 140 -14.30 5.16 5.44
C PHE A 140 -15.74 4.79 5.75
N PHE A 141 -16.22 5.01 6.95
CA PHE A 141 -17.61 4.74 7.33
C PHE A 141 -18.60 5.57 6.52
N LYS A 142 -18.29 6.83 6.25
CA LYS A 142 -19.12 7.70 5.43
C LYS A 142 -19.32 7.14 4.02
N HIS A 143 -18.27 6.61 3.41
CA HIS A 143 -18.31 6.05 2.06
C HIS A 143 -18.74 4.58 2.02
N PHE A 144 -18.75 3.92 3.17
CA PHE A 144 -19.20 2.54 3.31
C PHE A 144 -20.73 2.44 3.16
N TRP A 145 -21.47 3.49 3.52
CA TRP A 145 -22.92 3.54 3.46
C TRP A 145 -23.39 4.05 2.09
N ASN A 146 -23.20 3.23 1.05
CA ASN A 146 -23.82 3.50 -0.24
C ASN A 146 -25.21 2.87 -0.28
N HIS A 147 -25.97 3.18 -1.33
CA HIS A 147 -27.35 2.74 -1.51
C HIS A 147 -27.51 1.22 -1.40
N ARG A 148 -26.55 0.48 -1.96
CA ARG A 148 -26.53 -0.98 -1.97
C ARG A 148 -26.33 -1.55 -0.55
N MET A 149 -25.46 -0.94 0.22
CA MET A 149 -25.21 -1.36 1.61
C MET A 149 -26.38 -1.06 2.53
N ALA A 150 -27.13 0.01 2.28
CA ALA A 150 -28.34 0.31 3.01
C ALA A 150 -29.39 -0.79 2.80
N LEU A 151 -29.48 -1.35 1.59
CA LEU A 151 -30.37 -2.47 1.29
C LEU A 151 -29.88 -3.76 1.96
N ASP A 152 -28.59 -4.03 1.90
CA ASP A 152 -27.99 -5.22 2.55
C ASP A 152 -28.17 -5.19 4.07
N ARG A 153 -28.10 -4.01 4.66
CA ARG A 153 -28.31 -3.83 6.10
C ARG A 153 -29.68 -4.30 6.55
N ARG A 154 -30.71 -4.11 5.71
CA ARG A 154 -32.07 -4.60 6.00
C ARG A 154 -32.13 -6.11 6.09
N ASN A 155 -31.27 -6.80 5.36
CA ASN A 155 -31.22 -8.26 5.32
C ASN A 155 -30.50 -8.86 6.53
N TYR A 156 -29.73 -8.07 7.27
CA TYR A 156 -28.97 -8.49 8.45
C TYR A 156 -29.64 -8.12 9.78
N ARG A 157 -30.82 -7.54 9.71
CA ARG A 157 -31.67 -7.28 10.88
C ARG A 157 -32.72 -8.36 10.99
#